data_44a3bca84f9a163006cf14c9e7ba6ba6
#
_entry.id   44a3bca84f9a163006cf14c9e7ba6ba6
#
_cell.length_a   1.000
_cell.length_b   1.000
_cell.length_c   1.000
_cell.angle_alpha   90.00
_cell.angle_beta   90.00
_cell.angle_gamma   90.00
#
_symmetry.space_group_name_H-M   'P 1'
#
loop_
_entity.id
_entity.type
_entity.pdbx_description
1 polymer ?
#
loop_
_entity_poly.entity_id
_entity_poly.type
_entity_poly.pdbx_seq_one_letter_code
_entity_poly.pdbx_strand_id
1 'polypeptide(L)'
;MRKLIFLLLLSLSLSSTAFGQNMSDTQVLQYVASQKQAGKSEADIASGLLKRGVTLEQIQRLRAQYASQISKAGMDYTVDSAINDAFNRMRTNNEDDSSSTGIVSDSGSDRDNNHLPAKGKSVVSTVPEALSPSGKPVFGRDIFNNQALTFEPQMNIATPQNYVLGPGDQVIVDIYGDTQKSQKLTVSPDGDVTVPGYGPISVSGLSVSGAQNRISSKLGSYYSSSQIKVTVGQTRSIMVNVMGEVRAPGTYTVSAFSTVFHALYRAGGISELGTLRNIKVFRQGRQISSVDVYEFILNGRLAGNVHLQDNDVIQVGPYESIVDISGHVKRPMAYEMRKGENLSALLRYCGGFTGDAYKKLIRVQRNSDDLKSVFNVEEFDYPVFKVNDGDVVSVDGIVDRYKNMVELSGAVFRPGMYQLGDKVFSVKSLLERADGMLPEAQTDRAILRRMKPNRTQEVITVNL
;
A
#
# COMPACT_ATOMS: atom_id res chain seq x y z
N MET A 1 40.16 21.29 -18.44
CA MET A 1 39.86 20.80 -17.08
C MET A 1 39.49 19.31 -17.00
N ARG A 2 39.12 18.61 -18.07
CA ARG A 2 38.88 17.16 -18.11
C ARG A 2 40.12 16.26 -17.98
N LYS A 3 41.30 16.76 -18.27
CA LYS A 3 42.59 16.01 -18.20
C LYS A 3 43.29 16.13 -16.85
N LEU A 4 42.93 17.09 -16.00
CA LEU A 4 43.62 17.25 -14.69
C LEU A 4 43.07 16.34 -13.58
N ILE A 5 41.78 15.88 -13.67
CA ILE A 5 41.20 14.92 -12.72
C ILE A 5 41.70 13.51 -13.00
N PHE A 6 42.09 13.22 -14.24
CA PHE A 6 42.63 11.90 -14.62
C PHE A 6 44.11 11.68 -14.21
N LEU A 7 44.87 12.75 -13.99
CA LEU A 7 46.29 12.68 -13.64
C LEU A 7 46.55 12.61 -12.12
N LEU A 8 45.58 12.95 -11.30
CA LEU A 8 45.69 12.87 -9.83
C LEU A 8 45.36 11.49 -9.27
N LEU A 9 44.92 10.54 -10.11
CA LEU A 9 44.53 9.18 -9.75
C LEU A 9 45.61 8.14 -10.11
N LEU A 10 46.76 8.52 -10.68
CA LEU A 10 47.76 7.59 -11.17
C LEU A 10 49.06 7.49 -10.32
N SER A 11 49.08 8.13 -9.15
CA SER A 11 50.26 8.03 -8.28
C SER A 11 49.85 7.70 -6.85
N LEU A 12 49.55 6.46 -6.55
CA LEU A 12 49.92 5.78 -5.30
C LEU A 12 49.63 4.29 -5.46
N SER A 13 50.64 3.57 -5.88
CA SER A 13 50.70 2.10 -5.81
C SER A 13 51.37 1.67 -4.49
N LEU A 14 50.85 0.58 -3.97
CA LEU A 14 51.41 -0.31 -2.94
C LEU A 14 51.41 0.20 -1.50
N SER A 15 50.52 -0.43 -0.71
CA SER A 15 50.98 -1.25 0.43
C SER A 15 49.81 -2.00 1.09
N SER A 16 49.90 -3.29 1.07
CA SER A 16 49.64 -4.33 2.08
C SER A 16 48.50 -4.18 3.08
N THR A 17 47.59 -5.16 3.01
CA THR A 17 46.92 -5.89 4.10
C THR A 17 46.96 -5.30 5.50
N ALA A 18 45.80 -4.83 5.96
CA ALA A 18 45.42 -4.85 7.36
C ALA A 18 43.91 -5.07 7.48
N PHE A 19 43.56 -6.15 8.13
CA PHE A 19 42.19 -6.44 8.57
C PHE A 19 41.77 -5.41 9.62
N GLY A 20 40.59 -4.78 9.47
CA GLY A 20 39.92 -4.09 10.57
C GLY A 20 39.89 -2.58 10.57
N GLN A 21 39.95 -1.88 9.43
CA GLN A 21 39.68 -0.43 9.37
C GLN A 21 38.58 -0.12 8.37
N ASN A 22 37.56 0.66 8.82
CA ASN A 22 36.51 1.19 7.95
C ASN A 22 37.17 1.98 6.78
N MET A 23 36.78 1.70 5.56
CA MET A 23 37.29 2.41 4.38
C MET A 23 36.98 3.91 4.49
N SER A 24 38.00 4.75 4.19
CA SER A 24 37.80 6.20 4.09
C SER A 24 36.93 6.53 2.87
N ASP A 25 36.28 7.70 2.90
CA ASP A 25 35.39 8.17 1.82
C ASP A 25 36.08 8.18 0.44
N THR A 26 37.35 8.55 0.40
CA THR A 26 38.17 8.52 -0.81
C THR A 26 38.44 7.09 -1.31
N GLN A 27 38.65 6.14 -0.41
CA GLN A 27 38.86 4.72 -0.76
C GLN A 27 37.54 4.09 -1.27
N VAL A 28 36.39 4.46 -0.71
CA VAL A 28 35.09 4.01 -1.20
C VAL A 28 34.86 4.50 -2.63
N LEU A 29 35.11 5.77 -2.93
CA LEU A 29 34.97 6.32 -4.27
C LEU A 29 35.92 5.67 -5.27
N GLN A 30 37.17 5.42 -4.89
CA GLN A 30 38.16 4.75 -5.71
C GLN A 30 37.77 3.30 -6.03
N TYR A 31 37.24 2.60 -5.02
CA TYR A 31 36.75 1.24 -5.19
C TYR A 31 35.55 1.17 -6.14
N VAL A 32 34.55 2.04 -5.96
CA VAL A 32 33.40 2.14 -6.86
C VAL A 32 33.84 2.41 -8.31
N ALA A 33 34.74 3.36 -8.51
CA ALA A 33 35.25 3.68 -9.83
C ALA A 33 35.96 2.51 -10.50
N SER A 34 36.81 1.79 -9.76
CA SER A 34 37.58 0.65 -10.26
C SER A 34 36.71 -0.55 -10.63
N GLN A 35 35.70 -0.85 -9.80
CA GLN A 35 34.81 -1.99 -10.04
C GLN A 35 33.82 -1.70 -11.19
N LYS A 36 33.42 -0.43 -11.36
CA LYS A 36 32.59 -0.02 -12.50
C LYS A 36 33.36 -0.08 -13.82
N GLN A 37 34.64 0.30 -13.82
CA GLN A 37 35.53 0.15 -14.96
C GLN A 37 35.74 -1.32 -15.34
N ALA A 38 35.68 -2.22 -14.34
CA ALA A 38 35.75 -3.68 -14.52
C ALA A 38 34.41 -4.32 -14.97
N GLY A 39 33.36 -3.52 -15.25
CA GLY A 39 32.09 -4.00 -15.75
C GLY A 39 31.23 -4.75 -14.74
N LYS A 40 31.49 -4.62 -13.43
CA LYS A 40 30.69 -5.29 -12.40
C LYS A 40 29.35 -4.60 -12.20
N SER A 41 28.34 -5.40 -11.84
CA SER A 41 27.01 -4.88 -11.53
C SER A 41 27.04 -4.02 -10.25
N GLU A 42 26.12 -3.07 -10.14
CA GLU A 42 26.02 -2.21 -8.96
C GLU A 42 25.73 -2.99 -7.67
N ALA A 43 25.00 -4.10 -7.78
CA ALA A 43 24.77 -5.04 -6.68
C ALA A 43 26.05 -5.71 -6.16
N ASP A 44 26.95 -6.09 -7.08
CA ASP A 44 28.23 -6.67 -6.72
C ASP A 44 29.17 -5.64 -6.08
N ILE A 45 29.12 -4.40 -6.55
CA ILE A 45 29.89 -3.27 -5.98
C ILE A 45 29.39 -2.97 -4.56
N ALA A 46 28.07 -2.90 -4.36
CA ALA A 46 27.47 -2.65 -3.04
C ALA A 46 27.82 -3.78 -2.05
N SER A 47 27.69 -5.04 -2.46
CA SER A 47 28.05 -6.18 -1.62
C SER A 47 29.54 -6.21 -1.28
N GLY A 48 30.38 -5.78 -2.21
CA GLY A 48 31.83 -5.67 -2.01
C GLY A 48 32.22 -4.56 -1.03
N LEU A 49 31.49 -3.44 -0.98
CA LEU A 49 31.67 -2.37 -0.01
C LEU A 49 31.26 -2.79 1.40
N LEU A 50 30.11 -3.47 1.53
CA LEU A 50 29.63 -3.98 2.81
C LEU A 50 30.58 -5.01 3.42
N LYS A 51 31.11 -5.93 2.61
CA LYS A 51 32.13 -6.91 3.05
C LYS A 51 33.44 -6.27 3.53
N ARG A 52 33.70 -5.02 3.17
CA ARG A 52 34.89 -4.25 3.58
C ARG A 52 34.62 -3.27 4.72
N GLY A 53 33.46 -3.41 5.41
CA GLY A 53 33.12 -2.63 6.59
C GLY A 53 32.61 -1.21 6.32
N VAL A 54 32.21 -0.89 5.08
CA VAL A 54 31.58 0.39 4.76
C VAL A 54 30.13 0.38 5.27
N THR A 55 29.76 1.38 6.08
CA THR A 55 28.40 1.48 6.61
C THR A 55 27.42 2.10 5.61
N LEU A 56 26.15 1.77 5.75
CA LEU A 56 25.07 2.34 4.91
C LEU A 56 25.03 3.86 5.03
N GLU A 57 25.22 4.40 6.23
CA GLU A 57 25.27 5.85 6.48
C GLU A 57 26.40 6.53 5.73
N GLN A 58 27.56 5.88 5.63
CA GLN A 58 28.69 6.38 4.87
C GLN A 58 28.39 6.42 3.37
N ILE A 59 27.76 5.38 2.84
CA ILE A 59 27.34 5.32 1.42
C ILE A 59 26.30 6.41 1.11
N GLN A 60 25.31 6.59 1.98
CA GLN A 60 24.26 7.62 1.83
C GLN A 60 24.83 9.04 1.90
N ARG A 61 25.73 9.30 2.83
CA ARG A 61 26.41 10.60 2.97
C ARG A 61 27.24 10.94 1.74
N LEU A 62 28.04 9.98 1.24
CA LEU A 62 28.83 10.17 0.03
C LEU A 62 27.95 10.43 -1.18
N ARG A 63 26.84 9.73 -1.28
CA ARG A 63 25.86 9.91 -2.35
C ARG A 63 25.23 11.30 -2.32
N ALA A 64 24.78 11.77 -1.15
CA ALA A 64 24.23 13.10 -0.99
C ALA A 64 25.22 14.21 -1.36
N GLN A 65 26.48 14.01 -0.99
CA GLN A 65 27.55 14.97 -1.26
C GLN A 65 27.93 15.05 -2.74
N TYR A 66 27.85 13.92 -3.47
CA TYR A 66 28.26 13.84 -4.88
C TYR A 66 27.09 13.65 -5.86
N ALA A 67 25.83 13.76 -5.40
CA ALA A 67 24.62 13.57 -6.21
C ALA A 67 24.60 14.44 -7.49
N SER A 68 25.07 15.69 -7.41
CA SER A 68 25.15 16.59 -8.56
C SER A 68 26.25 16.25 -9.57
N GLN A 69 27.26 15.49 -9.16
CA GLN A 69 28.33 15.01 -10.03
C GLN A 69 28.01 13.66 -10.66
N ILE A 70 27.25 12.84 -9.95
CA ILE A 70 26.81 11.50 -10.38
C ILE A 70 25.74 11.63 -11.47
N SER A 71 24.81 12.58 -11.36
CA SER A 71 23.78 12.85 -12.37
C SER A 71 24.34 13.37 -13.69
N LYS A 72 25.44 14.14 -13.64
CA LYS A 72 26.15 14.60 -14.85
C LYS A 72 26.95 13.50 -15.56
N ALA A 73 27.20 12.38 -14.90
CA ALA A 73 27.92 11.23 -15.44
C ALA A 73 27.02 10.14 -16.05
N GLY A 74 25.70 10.36 -16.15
CA GLY A 74 24.75 9.43 -16.77
C GLY A 74 24.52 8.15 -15.96
N MET A 75 24.62 8.22 -14.63
CA MET A 75 24.32 7.10 -13.74
C MET A 75 22.87 7.16 -13.31
N ASP A 76 22.09 6.20 -13.76
CA ASP A 76 20.67 6.05 -13.43
C ASP A 76 20.46 5.51 -11.99
N TYR A 77 19.36 5.92 -11.37
CA TYR A 77 19.06 5.86 -9.92
C TYR A 77 18.62 4.47 -9.38
N THR A 78 19.11 3.35 -9.88
CA THR A 78 18.62 2.01 -9.49
C THR A 78 19.35 1.34 -8.30
N VAL A 79 20.25 2.05 -7.61
CA VAL A 79 21.11 1.47 -6.56
C VAL A 79 20.38 1.18 -5.23
N ASP A 80 19.28 1.89 -4.91
CA ASP A 80 18.62 1.79 -3.60
C ASP A 80 17.92 0.43 -3.36
N SER A 81 17.37 -0.20 -4.40
CA SER A 81 16.75 -1.52 -4.27
C SER A 81 17.77 -2.64 -4.09
N ALA A 82 18.90 -2.55 -4.77
CA ALA A 82 19.94 -3.57 -4.71
C ALA A 82 20.70 -3.56 -3.37
N ILE A 83 20.87 -2.37 -2.76
CA ILE A 83 21.53 -2.23 -1.44
C ILE A 83 20.61 -2.74 -0.32
N ASN A 84 19.32 -2.41 -0.36
CA ASN A 84 18.34 -2.90 0.61
C ASN A 84 18.12 -4.42 0.51
N ASP A 85 18.12 -4.97 -0.69
CA ASP A 85 18.06 -6.43 -0.92
C ASP A 85 19.29 -7.16 -0.41
N ALA A 86 20.47 -6.60 -0.60
CA ALA A 86 21.73 -7.18 -0.08
C ALA A 86 21.77 -7.13 1.46
N PHE A 87 21.25 -6.06 2.07
CA PHE A 87 21.19 -5.91 3.53
C PHE A 87 20.16 -6.86 4.17
N ASN A 88 19.00 -7.01 3.55
CA ASN A 88 17.99 -7.95 4.03
C ASN A 88 18.44 -9.42 3.93
N ARG A 89 19.18 -9.79 2.87
CA ARG A 89 19.76 -11.12 2.75
C ARG A 89 20.86 -11.41 3.78
N MET A 90 21.62 -10.40 4.22
CA MET A 90 22.63 -10.56 5.28
C MET A 90 22.03 -10.67 6.67
N ARG A 91 20.87 -10.02 6.92
CA ARG A 91 20.20 -10.03 8.22
C ARG A 91 19.53 -11.37 8.52
N THR A 92 19.11 -12.11 7.51
CA THR A 92 18.52 -13.45 7.66
C THR A 92 19.53 -14.58 7.86
N ASN A 93 20.83 -14.35 7.61
CA ASN A 93 21.87 -15.36 7.76
C ASN A 93 22.68 -15.27 9.07
N ASN A 94 22.38 -14.32 9.96
CA ASN A 94 23.12 -14.10 11.21
C ASN A 94 22.33 -14.34 12.50
N GLU A 95 21.16 -14.99 12.45
CA GLU A 95 20.38 -15.31 13.65
C GLU A 95 20.55 -16.76 14.17
N ASP A 96 21.47 -17.52 13.63
CA ASP A 96 21.89 -18.80 14.19
C ASP A 96 23.35 -18.69 14.65
N ASP A 97 23.62 -18.13 15.78
CA ASP A 97 24.63 -18.50 16.79
C ASP A 97 24.89 -17.34 17.77
N SER A 98 24.39 -17.46 18.98
CA SER A 98 25.15 -17.26 20.22
C SER A 98 24.24 -17.10 21.43
N SER A 99 24.28 -18.15 22.20
CA SER A 99 23.93 -18.13 23.62
C SER A 99 24.95 -17.31 24.43
N SER A 100 24.43 -16.73 25.49
CA SER A 100 25.02 -16.52 26.82
C SER A 100 25.57 -15.15 27.20
N THR A 101 25.12 -14.84 28.40
CA THR A 101 25.65 -14.03 29.51
C THR A 101 25.50 -12.51 29.43
N GLY A 102 24.60 -12.04 30.18
CA GLY A 102 24.44 -11.34 31.44
C GLY A 102 25.46 -10.29 31.80
N ILE A 103 24.96 -9.14 32.20
CA ILE A 103 25.26 -8.46 33.46
C ILE A 103 24.40 -7.19 33.59
N VAL A 104 23.80 -7.09 34.73
CA VAL A 104 23.02 -5.97 35.30
C VAL A 104 23.93 -4.81 35.66
N SER A 105 23.49 -3.57 35.46
CA SER A 105 23.68 -2.51 36.47
C SER A 105 22.77 -1.31 36.25
N ASP A 106 22.11 -1.07 37.26
CA ASP A 106 21.21 -0.12 37.86
C ASP A 106 21.75 1.32 37.94
N SER A 107 20.78 2.21 38.07
CA SER A 107 20.78 3.58 38.63
C SER A 107 20.58 4.67 37.58
N GLY A 108 19.51 5.42 37.63
CA GLY A 108 18.89 6.20 38.65
C GLY A 108 18.61 7.61 38.16
N SER A 109 17.38 8.03 38.31
CA SER A 109 16.87 9.39 38.60
C SER A 109 16.90 10.51 37.55
N ASP A 110 15.67 10.93 37.24
CA ASP A 110 15.06 12.26 37.41
C ASP A 110 15.21 13.36 36.33
N ARG A 111 14.03 13.83 35.96
CA ARG A 111 13.52 15.22 35.76
C ARG A 111 13.48 15.80 34.35
N ASP A 112 12.23 15.94 33.96
CA ASP A 112 11.59 17.10 33.30
C ASP A 112 12.34 17.85 32.18
N ASN A 113 11.81 17.83 30.99
CA ASN A 113 11.20 19.03 30.40
C ASN A 113 10.64 18.80 28.99
N ASN A 114 9.42 19.31 28.82
CA ASN A 114 8.74 19.59 27.54
C ASN A 114 9.68 20.06 26.45
N HIS A 115 9.71 19.31 25.33
CA HIS A 115 9.90 19.88 24.00
C HIS A 115 9.26 18.97 22.97
N LEU A 116 8.24 19.50 22.30
CA LEU A 116 7.65 18.93 21.07
C LEU A 116 8.75 18.79 20.01
N PRO A 117 8.98 17.61 19.45
CA PRO A 117 9.88 17.52 18.30
C PRO A 117 9.17 18.04 17.05
N ALA A 118 9.85 18.92 16.36
CA ALA A 118 9.52 19.43 15.04
C ALA A 118 9.24 18.28 14.07
N LYS A 119 8.26 18.53 13.18
CA LYS A 119 7.90 17.69 12.02
C LYS A 119 9.14 17.16 11.29
N GLY A 120 9.51 15.93 11.58
CA GLY A 120 10.39 15.16 10.71
C GLY A 120 9.66 14.90 9.39
N LYS A 121 10.19 15.40 8.30
CA LYS A 121 9.79 14.97 6.96
C LYS A 121 10.10 13.47 6.88
N SER A 122 9.07 12.64 6.87
CA SER A 122 9.19 11.22 6.53
C SER A 122 9.73 11.15 5.10
N VAL A 123 10.95 10.65 4.98
CA VAL A 123 11.47 10.22 3.68
C VAL A 123 10.67 8.97 3.31
N VAL A 124 9.63 9.16 2.53
CA VAL A 124 8.89 8.07 1.90
C VAL A 124 9.87 7.42 0.93
N SER A 125 10.40 6.26 1.28
CA SER A 125 11.10 5.42 0.31
C SER A 125 10.04 4.92 -0.67
N THR A 126 9.99 5.53 -1.85
CA THR A 126 9.12 5.12 -2.94
C THR A 126 9.64 3.78 -3.49
N VAL A 127 9.04 2.69 -3.01
CA VAL A 127 9.03 1.45 -3.78
C VAL A 127 8.40 1.79 -5.13
N PRO A 128 8.96 1.36 -6.30
CA PRO A 128 8.35 1.66 -7.59
C PRO A 128 6.88 1.27 -7.55
N GLU A 129 6.02 2.25 -7.79
CA GLU A 129 4.59 2.03 -7.87
C GLU A 129 4.34 1.10 -9.06
N ALA A 130 3.66 -0.02 -8.85
CA ALA A 130 3.32 -0.95 -9.93
C ALA A 130 2.39 -0.23 -10.91
N LEU A 131 2.92 0.15 -12.05
CA LEU A 131 2.21 0.90 -13.07
C LEU A 131 1.46 -0.06 -14.01
N SER A 132 0.31 0.40 -14.51
CA SER A 132 -0.40 -0.26 -15.60
C SER A 132 0.42 -0.18 -16.91
N PRO A 133 0.05 -0.92 -17.96
CA PRO A 133 0.68 -0.78 -19.27
C PRO A 133 0.63 0.65 -19.83
N SER A 134 -0.30 1.48 -19.39
CA SER A 134 -0.39 2.91 -19.72
C SER A 134 0.41 3.84 -18.78
N GLY A 135 1.16 3.29 -17.84
CA GLY A 135 1.97 4.05 -16.90
C GLY A 135 1.21 4.65 -15.71
N LYS A 136 -0.04 4.21 -15.46
CA LYS A 136 -0.83 4.65 -14.31
C LYS A 136 -0.73 3.67 -13.13
N PRO A 137 -0.81 4.15 -11.89
CA PRO A 137 -0.85 3.27 -10.72
C PRO A 137 -2.10 2.40 -10.74
N VAL A 138 -1.94 1.12 -10.39
CA VAL A 138 -3.04 0.17 -10.31
C VAL A 138 -3.60 0.17 -8.89
N PHE A 139 -4.90 0.42 -8.76
CA PHE A 139 -5.59 0.50 -7.48
C PHE A 139 -5.39 -0.74 -6.62
N GLY A 140 -4.98 -0.53 -5.36
CA GLY A 140 -4.84 -1.57 -4.36
C GLY A 140 -3.53 -2.36 -4.38
N ARG A 141 -2.64 -2.15 -5.36
CA ARG A 141 -1.35 -2.88 -5.40
C ARG A 141 -0.38 -2.49 -4.29
N ASP A 142 -0.48 -1.29 -3.80
CA ASP A 142 0.35 -0.74 -2.73
C ASP A 142 -0.01 -1.26 -1.33
N ILE A 143 -1.17 -1.92 -1.17
CA ILE A 143 -1.64 -2.38 0.15
C ILE A 143 -0.65 -3.30 0.88
N PHE A 144 0.10 -4.13 0.14
CA PHE A 144 1.12 -5.01 0.70
C PHE A 144 2.52 -4.40 0.69
N ASN A 145 2.70 -3.25 0.02
CA ASN A 145 4.00 -2.59 -0.15
C ASN A 145 4.19 -1.42 0.80
N ASN A 146 3.15 -0.98 1.48
CA ASN A 146 3.20 0.14 2.40
C ASN A 146 3.85 -0.30 3.72
N GLN A 147 5.06 0.21 3.97
CA GLN A 147 5.83 -0.09 5.21
C GLN A 147 5.13 0.43 6.48
N ALA A 148 4.17 1.34 6.35
CA ALA A 148 3.37 1.84 7.47
C ALA A 148 2.20 0.90 7.84
N LEU A 149 1.85 -0.05 6.96
CA LEU A 149 0.82 -1.05 7.20
C LEU A 149 1.49 -2.39 7.50
N THR A 150 1.55 -2.79 8.76
CA THR A 150 2.02 -4.12 9.12
C THR A 150 0.83 -5.07 9.23
N PHE A 151 0.85 -6.14 8.46
CA PHE A 151 -0.03 -7.30 8.66
C PHE A 151 0.65 -8.35 9.54
N GLU A 152 1.63 -7.97 10.35
CA GLU A 152 2.27 -8.90 11.28
C GLU A 152 1.28 -9.30 12.37
N PRO A 153 1.13 -10.60 12.64
CA PRO A 153 0.30 -11.06 13.74
C PRO A 153 0.88 -10.49 15.04
N GLN A 154 0.11 -9.67 15.74
CA GLN A 154 0.52 -9.21 17.06
C GLN A 154 0.56 -10.41 18.00
N MET A 155 1.73 -10.73 18.54
CA MET A 155 1.93 -11.84 19.46
C MET A 155 1.14 -11.72 20.78
N ASN A 156 0.60 -10.53 21.07
CA ASN A 156 -0.15 -10.22 22.29
C ASN A 156 -1.66 -10.10 22.07
N ILE A 157 -2.21 -10.61 20.96
CA ILE A 157 -3.66 -10.66 20.77
C ILE A 157 -4.23 -11.78 21.62
N ALA A 158 -5.33 -11.49 22.36
CA ALA A 158 -6.08 -12.51 23.07
C ALA A 158 -6.51 -13.62 22.11
N THR A 159 -6.12 -14.85 22.43
CA THR A 159 -6.46 -16.02 21.59
C THR A 159 -7.98 -16.21 21.55
N PRO A 160 -8.59 -16.30 20.37
CA PRO A 160 -10.01 -16.60 20.25
C PRO A 160 -10.36 -17.93 20.93
N GLN A 161 -11.49 -17.97 21.64
CA GLN A 161 -11.93 -19.17 22.38
C GLN A 161 -12.19 -20.39 21.48
N ASN A 162 -12.43 -20.16 20.19
CA ASN A 162 -12.64 -21.18 19.17
C ASN A 162 -11.34 -21.65 18.48
N TYR A 163 -10.17 -21.10 18.86
CA TYR A 163 -8.90 -21.58 18.33
C TYR A 163 -8.67 -23.05 18.69
N VAL A 164 -8.30 -23.85 17.70
CA VAL A 164 -8.07 -25.29 17.85
C VAL A 164 -6.60 -25.56 18.17
N LEU A 165 -6.36 -26.10 19.36
CA LEU A 165 -5.03 -26.44 19.83
C LEU A 165 -4.42 -27.59 19.02
N GLY A 166 -3.11 -27.56 18.85
CA GLY A 166 -2.32 -28.59 18.19
C GLY A 166 -0.90 -28.70 18.75
N PRO A 167 -0.16 -29.72 18.31
CA PRO A 167 1.23 -29.92 18.72
C PRO A 167 2.08 -28.66 18.51
N GLY A 168 2.86 -28.28 19.53
CA GLY A 168 3.70 -27.10 19.52
C GLY A 168 3.04 -25.84 20.10
N ASP A 169 1.72 -25.80 20.30
CA ASP A 169 1.06 -24.68 20.97
C ASP A 169 1.44 -24.63 22.46
N GLN A 170 1.64 -23.44 23.00
CA GLN A 170 1.87 -23.23 24.42
C GLN A 170 0.55 -22.93 25.12
N VAL A 171 0.24 -23.72 26.13
CA VAL A 171 -0.92 -23.57 26.99
C VAL A 171 -0.45 -23.09 28.36
N ILE A 172 -1.05 -22.02 28.85
CA ILE A 172 -0.82 -21.47 30.18
C ILE A 172 -1.98 -21.91 31.05
N VAL A 173 -1.67 -22.65 32.12
CA VAL A 173 -2.65 -23.10 33.10
C VAL A 173 -2.43 -22.32 34.40
N ASP A 174 -3.38 -21.48 34.72
CA ASP A 174 -3.38 -20.67 35.94
C ASP A 174 -4.37 -21.20 36.93
N ILE A 175 -3.91 -21.43 38.16
CA ILE A 175 -4.70 -21.92 39.27
C ILE A 175 -4.78 -20.79 40.30
N TYR A 176 -5.98 -20.40 40.69
CA TYR A 176 -6.26 -19.31 41.64
C TYR A 176 -7.12 -19.80 42.80
N GLY A 177 -6.88 -19.32 43.98
CA GLY A 177 -7.59 -19.63 45.20
C GLY A 177 -6.64 -20.04 46.31
N ASP A 178 -6.89 -21.11 47.02
CA ASP A 178 -6.01 -21.58 48.08
C ASP A 178 -4.61 -21.95 47.61
N THR A 179 -4.50 -22.31 46.33
CA THR A 179 -3.23 -22.54 45.66
C THR A 179 -3.10 -21.58 44.51
N GLN A 180 -1.97 -20.85 44.49
CA GLN A 180 -1.61 -19.98 43.36
C GLN A 180 -0.46 -20.59 42.56
N LYS A 181 -0.72 -20.98 41.31
CA LYS A 181 0.25 -21.63 40.46
C LYS A 181 -0.01 -21.26 38.99
N SER A 182 1.00 -20.80 38.29
CA SER A 182 0.94 -20.60 36.85
C SER A 182 1.96 -21.51 36.17
N GLN A 183 1.53 -22.24 35.14
CA GLN A 183 2.36 -23.18 34.41
C GLN A 183 2.24 -22.95 32.92
N LYS A 184 3.39 -22.79 32.26
CA LYS A 184 3.49 -22.75 30.81
C LYS A 184 3.83 -24.15 30.31
N LEU A 185 2.93 -24.74 29.54
CA LEU A 185 3.02 -26.11 29.08
C LEU A 185 2.92 -26.13 27.54
N THR A 186 3.73 -26.97 26.89
CA THR A 186 3.68 -27.10 25.43
C THR A 186 2.94 -28.38 25.07
N VAL A 187 2.05 -28.31 24.08
CA VAL A 187 1.36 -29.46 23.54
C VAL A 187 2.38 -30.39 22.85
N SER A 188 2.48 -31.58 23.29
CA SER A 188 3.39 -32.61 22.75
C SER A 188 3.01 -33.01 21.31
N PRO A 189 3.89 -33.68 20.55
CA PRO A 189 3.54 -34.28 19.26
C PRO A 189 2.36 -35.26 19.33
N ASP A 190 2.18 -35.94 20.46
CA ASP A 190 1.05 -36.86 20.71
C ASP A 190 -0.26 -36.11 20.98
N GLY A 191 -0.21 -34.77 21.09
CA GLY A 191 -1.40 -33.94 21.32
C GLY A 191 -1.75 -33.72 22.78
N ASP A 192 -0.87 -34.05 23.70
CA ASP A 192 -1.09 -33.97 25.13
C ASP A 192 -0.34 -32.81 25.77
N VAL A 193 -0.90 -32.27 26.84
CA VAL A 193 -0.24 -31.32 27.74
C VAL A 193 0.11 -32.07 29.02
N THR A 194 1.39 -32.19 29.37
CA THR A 194 1.84 -32.86 30.59
C THR A 194 1.86 -31.86 31.75
N VAL A 195 0.91 -32.01 32.66
CA VAL A 195 0.84 -31.21 33.88
C VAL A 195 1.71 -31.89 34.96
N PRO A 196 2.77 -31.24 35.48
CA PRO A 196 3.65 -31.80 36.51
C PRO A 196 2.89 -32.25 37.73
N GLY A 197 3.04 -33.55 38.09
CA GLY A 197 2.34 -34.23 39.19
C GLY A 197 1.01 -34.84 38.85
N TYR A 198 0.44 -34.61 37.62
CA TYR A 198 -0.91 -35.11 37.25
C TYR A 198 -0.91 -35.89 35.95
N GLY A 199 0.19 -35.86 35.21
CA GLY A 199 0.33 -36.63 33.97
C GLY A 199 -0.22 -35.93 32.73
N PRO A 200 -0.30 -36.66 31.60
CA PRO A 200 -0.73 -36.11 30.31
C PRO A 200 -2.25 -35.91 30.23
N ILE A 201 -2.65 -34.85 29.60
CA ILE A 201 -4.04 -34.47 29.30
C ILE A 201 -4.13 -34.16 27.81
N SER A 202 -4.91 -34.94 27.06
CA SER A 202 -5.08 -34.74 25.64
C SER A 202 -5.92 -33.48 25.35
N VAL A 203 -5.34 -32.57 24.58
CA VAL A 203 -5.93 -31.24 24.24
C VAL A 203 -5.89 -30.94 22.74
N SER A 204 -5.13 -31.69 21.96
CA SER A 204 -5.06 -31.49 20.51
C SER A 204 -6.43 -31.73 19.86
N GLY A 205 -6.76 -30.85 18.91
CA GLY A 205 -8.06 -30.90 18.24
C GLY A 205 -9.22 -30.28 19.03
N LEU A 206 -8.98 -29.85 20.27
CA LEU A 206 -9.98 -29.14 21.08
C LEU A 206 -9.83 -27.63 20.87
N SER A 207 -10.96 -26.91 20.94
CA SER A 207 -10.93 -25.46 21.09
C SER A 207 -10.33 -25.04 22.44
N VAL A 208 -9.91 -23.79 22.59
CA VAL A 208 -9.40 -23.27 23.86
C VAL A 208 -10.44 -23.50 24.98
N SER A 209 -11.72 -23.24 24.70
CA SER A 209 -12.81 -23.51 25.64
C SER A 209 -12.98 -25.00 25.95
N GLY A 210 -12.84 -25.87 24.95
CA GLY A 210 -12.84 -27.31 25.13
C GLY A 210 -11.69 -27.82 25.99
N ALA A 211 -10.49 -27.31 25.74
CA ALA A 211 -9.28 -27.58 26.52
C ALA A 211 -9.43 -27.07 27.97
N GLN A 212 -9.97 -25.85 28.16
CA GLN A 212 -10.32 -25.30 29.47
C GLN A 212 -11.19 -26.29 30.27
N ASN A 213 -12.29 -26.75 29.67
CA ASN A 213 -13.21 -27.68 30.34
C ASN A 213 -12.54 -29.02 30.68
N ARG A 214 -11.76 -29.55 29.74
CA ARG A 214 -11.06 -30.83 29.93
C ARG A 214 -9.99 -30.76 31.03
N ILE A 215 -9.16 -29.72 31.01
CA ILE A 215 -8.11 -29.52 32.01
C ILE A 215 -8.74 -29.23 33.38
N SER A 216 -9.75 -28.35 33.43
CA SER A 216 -10.45 -28.05 34.69
C SER A 216 -11.14 -29.26 35.28
N SER A 217 -11.76 -30.10 34.46
CA SER A 217 -12.39 -31.36 34.94
C SER A 217 -11.37 -32.36 35.48
N LYS A 218 -10.19 -32.47 34.87
CA LYS A 218 -9.13 -33.39 35.29
C LYS A 218 -8.41 -32.92 36.55
N LEU A 219 -8.13 -31.61 36.64
CA LEU A 219 -7.40 -31.01 37.79
C LEU A 219 -8.34 -30.64 38.94
N GLY A 220 -9.63 -30.42 38.69
CA GLY A 220 -10.62 -30.02 39.70
C GLY A 220 -10.75 -30.97 40.87
N SER A 221 -10.49 -32.26 40.69
CA SER A 221 -10.46 -33.25 41.76
C SER A 221 -9.30 -33.02 42.76
N TYR A 222 -8.24 -32.36 42.31
CA TYR A 222 -7.05 -32.06 43.12
C TYR A 222 -7.05 -30.65 43.68
N TYR A 223 -7.77 -29.73 43.02
CA TYR A 223 -7.86 -28.31 43.38
C TYR A 223 -9.32 -27.89 43.62
N SER A 224 -10.02 -28.62 44.49
CA SER A 224 -11.46 -28.45 44.72
C SER A 224 -11.86 -27.03 45.19
N SER A 225 -10.94 -26.31 45.86
CA SER A 225 -11.16 -24.95 46.35
C SER A 225 -10.51 -23.87 45.47
N SER A 226 -10.02 -24.21 44.27
CA SER A 226 -9.33 -23.29 43.39
C SER A 226 -9.99 -23.23 42.01
N GLN A 227 -9.92 -22.08 41.37
CA GLN A 227 -10.35 -21.88 39.98
C GLN A 227 -9.18 -22.16 39.05
N ILE A 228 -9.46 -22.84 37.93
CA ILE A 228 -8.46 -23.14 36.92
C ILE A 228 -8.82 -22.38 35.65
N LYS A 229 -7.91 -21.58 35.15
CA LYS A 229 -8.04 -20.84 33.90
C LYS A 229 -6.98 -21.32 32.92
N VAL A 230 -7.40 -21.57 31.68
CA VAL A 230 -6.52 -21.99 30.61
C VAL A 230 -6.48 -20.90 29.54
N THR A 231 -5.28 -20.45 29.21
CA THR A 231 -5.05 -19.49 28.14
C THR A 231 -3.98 -20.03 27.19
N VAL A 232 -3.95 -19.52 25.96
CA VAL A 232 -2.90 -19.87 25.00
C VAL A 232 -1.83 -18.80 25.09
N GLY A 233 -0.58 -19.22 25.25
CA GLY A 233 0.59 -18.37 25.20
C GLY A 233 1.08 -18.18 23.76
N GLN A 234 2.21 -18.77 23.43
CA GLN A 234 2.69 -18.78 22.04
C GLN A 234 1.97 -19.86 21.24
N THR A 235 1.58 -19.51 20.02
CA THR A 235 1.05 -20.49 19.07
C THR A 235 2.17 -21.12 18.27
N ARG A 236 1.92 -22.33 17.83
CA ARG A 236 2.84 -23.04 16.93
C ARG A 236 3.10 -22.27 15.66
N SER A 237 4.26 -22.48 15.09
CA SER A 237 4.58 -22.07 13.73
C SER A 237 4.07 -23.11 12.73
N ILE A 238 3.57 -22.63 11.60
CA ILE A 238 3.13 -23.42 10.46
C ILE A 238 3.92 -23.04 9.22
N MET A 239 4.11 -23.96 8.31
CA MET A 239 4.71 -23.70 7.01
C MET A 239 3.62 -23.58 5.96
N VAL A 240 3.65 -22.50 5.18
CA VAL A 240 2.71 -22.24 4.09
C VAL A 240 3.47 -21.93 2.81
N ASN A 241 2.92 -22.32 1.68
CA ASN A 241 3.52 -22.10 0.37
C ASN A 241 2.81 -20.96 -0.33
N VAL A 242 3.56 -19.92 -0.71
CA VAL A 242 3.05 -18.79 -1.48
C VAL A 242 3.65 -18.87 -2.88
N MET A 243 2.80 -19.07 -3.90
CA MET A 243 3.21 -19.39 -5.25
C MET A 243 2.52 -18.50 -6.29
N GLY A 244 3.13 -18.44 -7.49
CA GLY A 244 2.62 -17.66 -8.62
C GLY A 244 3.13 -16.24 -8.64
N GLU A 245 2.28 -15.31 -9.03
CA GLU A 245 2.60 -13.90 -9.28
C GLU A 245 2.70 -13.09 -7.98
N VAL A 246 3.68 -13.44 -7.14
CA VAL A 246 4.10 -12.72 -5.94
C VAL A 246 5.55 -12.28 -6.07
N ARG A 247 6.00 -11.30 -5.29
CA ARG A 247 7.37 -10.78 -5.37
C ARG A 247 8.42 -11.82 -4.99
N ALA A 248 8.14 -12.61 -3.96
CA ALA A 248 9.03 -13.68 -3.51
C ALA A 248 8.22 -14.98 -3.32
N PRO A 249 8.06 -15.82 -4.37
CA PRO A 249 7.44 -17.12 -4.23
C PRO A 249 8.31 -18.06 -3.39
N GLY A 250 7.68 -18.85 -2.51
CA GLY A 250 8.40 -19.77 -1.65
C GLY A 250 7.57 -20.30 -0.49
N THR A 251 8.24 -21.03 0.40
CA THR A 251 7.66 -21.55 1.64
C THR A 251 8.00 -20.60 2.78
N TYR A 252 6.99 -20.24 3.56
CA TYR A 252 7.08 -19.28 4.65
C TYR A 252 6.66 -19.91 5.96
N THR A 253 7.46 -19.68 7.00
CA THR A 253 7.09 -20.02 8.37
C THR A 253 6.34 -18.84 8.98
N VAL A 254 5.09 -19.08 9.38
CA VAL A 254 4.19 -18.09 9.97
C VAL A 254 3.50 -18.65 11.21
N SER A 255 2.96 -17.79 12.06
CA SER A 255 2.17 -18.22 13.21
C SER A 255 0.88 -18.93 12.77
N ALA A 256 0.39 -19.88 13.55
CA ALA A 256 -0.91 -20.54 13.30
C ALA A 256 -2.11 -19.58 13.33
N PHE A 257 -1.94 -18.34 13.81
CA PHE A 257 -2.94 -17.27 13.68
C PHE A 257 -2.90 -16.53 12.36
N SER A 258 -1.90 -16.80 11.54
CA SER A 258 -1.74 -16.07 10.29
C SER A 258 -2.87 -16.37 9.31
N THR A 259 -3.23 -15.34 8.58
CA THR A 259 -4.20 -15.39 7.50
C THR A 259 -3.50 -15.25 6.14
N VAL A 260 -4.28 -15.35 5.07
CA VAL A 260 -3.76 -15.17 3.71
C VAL A 260 -3.04 -13.82 3.53
N PHE A 261 -3.58 -12.74 4.08
CA PHE A 261 -2.94 -11.42 4.02
C PHE A 261 -1.57 -11.38 4.70
N HIS A 262 -1.42 -12.06 5.87
CA HIS A 262 -0.14 -12.15 6.56
C HIS A 262 0.92 -12.87 5.71
N ALA A 263 0.53 -13.96 5.06
CA ALA A 263 1.44 -14.72 4.20
C ALA A 263 1.83 -13.93 2.92
N LEU A 264 0.87 -13.24 2.30
CA LEU A 264 1.14 -12.37 1.16
C LEU A 264 2.06 -11.20 1.53
N TYR A 265 1.85 -10.59 2.69
CA TYR A 265 2.73 -9.54 3.21
C TYR A 265 4.16 -10.06 3.41
N ARG A 266 4.31 -11.26 4.01
CA ARG A 266 5.62 -11.93 4.18
C ARG A 266 6.30 -12.24 2.86
N ALA A 267 5.53 -12.57 1.81
CA ALA A 267 6.03 -12.78 0.45
C ALA A 267 6.38 -11.48 -0.29
N GLY A 268 6.33 -10.32 0.39
CA GLY A 268 6.62 -9.01 -0.19
C GLY A 268 5.51 -8.47 -1.08
N GLY A 269 4.30 -9.06 -1.02
CA GLY A 269 3.13 -8.64 -1.77
C GLY A 269 3.02 -9.31 -3.15
N ILE A 270 2.07 -8.81 -3.92
CA ILE A 270 1.71 -9.32 -5.24
C ILE A 270 2.58 -8.63 -6.30
N SER A 271 3.03 -9.38 -7.31
CA SER A 271 3.83 -8.86 -8.44
C SER A 271 2.98 -7.97 -9.36
N GLU A 272 3.63 -7.31 -10.33
CA GLU A 272 2.92 -6.45 -11.29
C GLU A 272 1.93 -7.21 -12.16
N LEU A 273 2.19 -8.48 -12.44
CA LEU A 273 1.31 -9.36 -13.20
C LEU A 273 0.27 -10.07 -12.34
N GLY A 274 0.42 -10.07 -11.02
CA GLY A 274 -0.44 -10.82 -10.12
C GLY A 274 -1.83 -10.20 -9.96
N THR A 275 -2.84 -11.07 -9.82
CA THR A 275 -4.22 -10.65 -9.55
C THR A 275 -4.44 -10.25 -8.09
N LEU A 276 -5.16 -9.16 -7.87
CA LEU A 276 -5.71 -8.76 -6.57
C LEU A 276 -7.12 -9.32 -6.32
N ARG A 277 -7.75 -9.86 -7.37
CA ARG A 277 -9.19 -10.17 -7.39
C ARG A 277 -9.52 -11.65 -7.23
N ASN A 278 -8.53 -12.55 -7.43
CA ASN A 278 -8.77 -14.00 -7.42
C ASN A 278 -7.55 -14.75 -6.86
N ILE A 279 -7.23 -14.51 -5.59
CA ILE A 279 -6.14 -15.20 -4.89
C ILE A 279 -6.70 -16.49 -4.30
N LYS A 280 -6.24 -17.63 -4.77
CA LYS A 280 -6.76 -18.95 -4.39
C LYS A 280 -5.98 -19.55 -3.24
N VAL A 281 -6.69 -20.20 -2.34
CA VAL A 281 -6.10 -20.93 -1.21
C VAL A 281 -6.47 -22.40 -1.33
N PHE A 282 -5.46 -23.26 -1.33
CA PHE A 282 -5.61 -24.71 -1.43
C PHE A 282 -5.15 -25.37 -0.14
N ARG A 283 -5.92 -26.33 0.31
CA ARG A 283 -5.62 -27.22 1.44
C ARG A 283 -5.79 -28.65 0.99
N GLN A 284 -4.74 -29.46 1.15
CA GLN A 284 -4.74 -30.87 0.70
C GLN A 284 -5.21 -31.02 -0.76
N GLY A 285 -4.75 -30.13 -1.64
CA GLY A 285 -5.06 -30.15 -3.07
C GLY A 285 -6.47 -29.66 -3.45
N ARG A 286 -7.29 -29.24 -2.49
CA ARG A 286 -8.64 -28.69 -2.74
C ARG A 286 -8.66 -27.20 -2.50
N GLN A 287 -9.28 -26.45 -3.39
CA GLN A 287 -9.50 -25.02 -3.18
C GLN A 287 -10.52 -24.83 -2.04
N ILE A 288 -10.08 -24.18 -0.95
CA ILE A 288 -10.91 -23.89 0.22
C ILE A 288 -11.41 -22.46 0.25
N SER A 289 -10.70 -21.53 -0.42
CA SER A 289 -11.07 -20.12 -0.41
C SER A 289 -10.55 -19.40 -1.65
N SER A 290 -11.14 -18.23 -1.92
CA SER A 290 -10.65 -17.24 -2.86
C SER A 290 -10.77 -15.85 -2.24
N VAL A 291 -9.69 -15.09 -2.27
CA VAL A 291 -9.61 -13.75 -1.68
C VAL A 291 -9.69 -12.69 -2.78
N ASP A 292 -10.52 -11.68 -2.56
CA ASP A 292 -10.61 -10.46 -3.36
C ASP A 292 -10.17 -9.27 -2.51
N VAL A 293 -9.03 -8.69 -2.83
CA VAL A 293 -8.46 -7.54 -2.11
C VAL A 293 -9.34 -6.29 -2.25
N TYR A 294 -10.05 -6.14 -3.38
CA TYR A 294 -10.97 -5.03 -3.59
C TYR A 294 -12.16 -5.06 -2.61
N GLU A 295 -12.68 -6.25 -2.28
CA GLU A 295 -13.72 -6.38 -1.25
C GLU A 295 -13.23 -5.88 0.12
N PHE A 296 -11.96 -6.13 0.41
CA PHE A 296 -11.36 -5.60 1.64
C PHE A 296 -11.20 -4.07 1.59
N ILE A 297 -10.58 -3.53 0.53
CA ILE A 297 -10.27 -2.10 0.44
C ILE A 297 -11.55 -1.25 0.34
N LEU A 298 -12.52 -1.68 -0.46
CA LEU A 298 -13.71 -0.89 -0.79
C LEU A 298 -14.86 -1.09 0.20
N ASN A 299 -15.01 -2.31 0.74
CA ASN A 299 -16.16 -2.71 1.53
C ASN A 299 -15.81 -3.12 2.96
N GLY A 300 -14.51 -3.15 3.33
CA GLY A 300 -14.03 -3.61 4.63
C GLY A 300 -14.28 -5.12 4.88
N ARG A 301 -14.57 -5.90 3.84
CA ARG A 301 -14.89 -7.32 3.97
C ARG A 301 -13.66 -8.19 3.80
N LEU A 302 -13.32 -8.95 4.83
CA LEU A 302 -12.26 -9.96 4.81
C LEU A 302 -12.75 -11.32 4.27
N ALA A 303 -13.71 -11.31 3.35
CA ALA A 303 -14.25 -12.53 2.75
C ALA A 303 -13.12 -13.33 2.08
N GLY A 304 -13.03 -14.61 2.42
CA GLY A 304 -12.00 -15.49 1.88
C GLY A 304 -10.64 -15.42 2.59
N ASN A 305 -10.39 -14.43 3.46
CA ASN A 305 -9.15 -14.32 4.24
C ASN A 305 -9.17 -15.32 5.42
N VAL A 306 -9.03 -16.59 5.12
CA VAL A 306 -9.08 -17.67 6.10
C VAL A 306 -7.80 -17.76 6.92
N HIS A 307 -7.89 -18.33 8.13
CA HIS A 307 -6.71 -18.76 8.88
C HIS A 307 -6.03 -19.92 8.18
N LEU A 308 -4.71 -19.82 8.08
CA LEU A 308 -3.88 -20.80 7.39
C LEU A 308 -3.61 -22.01 8.28
N GLN A 309 -3.39 -23.13 7.63
CA GLN A 309 -2.93 -24.37 8.27
C GLN A 309 -1.61 -24.82 7.64
N ASP A 310 -0.96 -25.74 8.29
CA ASP A 310 0.31 -26.29 7.80
C ASP A 310 0.13 -26.91 6.41
N ASN A 311 1.09 -26.63 5.52
CA ASN A 311 1.08 -27.03 4.11
C ASN A 311 -0.04 -26.43 3.23
N ASP A 312 -0.72 -25.37 3.67
CA ASP A 312 -1.60 -24.62 2.79
C ASP A 312 -0.80 -23.98 1.64
N VAL A 313 -1.41 -23.92 0.47
CA VAL A 313 -0.85 -23.29 -0.72
C VAL A 313 -1.69 -22.08 -1.09
N ILE A 314 -1.06 -20.92 -1.13
CA ILE A 314 -1.65 -19.66 -1.62
C ILE A 314 -1.14 -19.46 -3.04
N GLN A 315 -2.05 -19.44 -4.00
CA GLN A 315 -1.73 -19.26 -5.40
C GLN A 315 -2.27 -17.92 -5.91
N VAL A 316 -1.37 -17.06 -6.36
CA VAL A 316 -1.68 -15.83 -7.05
C VAL A 316 -1.50 -16.05 -8.55
N GLY A 317 -2.59 -15.98 -9.31
CA GLY A 317 -2.54 -16.04 -10.77
C GLY A 317 -2.22 -14.69 -11.40
N PRO A 318 -2.10 -14.59 -12.74
CA PRO A 318 -2.05 -13.31 -13.44
C PRO A 318 -3.41 -12.60 -13.36
N TYR A 319 -3.40 -11.26 -13.52
CA TYR A 319 -4.64 -10.49 -13.64
C TYR A 319 -5.38 -10.83 -14.95
N GLU A 320 -6.69 -10.66 -14.96
CA GLU A 320 -7.51 -10.94 -16.16
C GLU A 320 -7.64 -9.71 -17.06
N SER A 321 -7.81 -8.53 -16.48
CA SER A 321 -8.06 -7.30 -17.23
C SER A 321 -7.67 -6.09 -16.39
N ILE A 322 -6.94 -5.16 -17.00
CA ILE A 322 -6.66 -3.83 -16.43
C ILE A 322 -7.29 -2.77 -17.31
N VAL A 323 -8.07 -1.89 -16.70
CA VAL A 323 -8.80 -0.80 -17.36
C VAL A 323 -8.38 0.52 -16.74
N ASP A 324 -7.98 1.46 -17.60
CA ASP A 324 -7.61 2.81 -17.18
C ASP A 324 -8.82 3.73 -17.18
N ILE A 325 -9.01 4.51 -16.12
CA ILE A 325 -10.00 5.57 -16.09
C ILE A 325 -9.35 6.91 -15.78
N SER A 326 -9.80 7.96 -16.47
CA SER A 326 -9.29 9.33 -16.36
C SER A 326 -10.37 10.39 -16.52
N GLY A 327 -10.01 11.65 -16.28
CA GLY A 327 -10.93 12.76 -16.35
C GLY A 327 -11.68 13.01 -15.05
N HIS A 328 -12.96 13.39 -15.14
CA HIS A 328 -13.77 13.88 -14.02
C HIS A 328 -14.37 12.76 -13.16
N VAL A 329 -13.47 11.92 -12.59
CA VAL A 329 -13.79 10.88 -11.61
C VAL A 329 -13.00 11.11 -10.32
N LYS A 330 -13.49 10.62 -9.20
CA LYS A 330 -12.87 10.91 -7.89
C LYS A 330 -11.47 10.29 -7.73
N ARG A 331 -11.21 9.13 -8.34
CA ARG A 331 -9.90 8.44 -8.32
C ARG A 331 -9.52 8.00 -9.73
N PRO A 332 -8.88 8.89 -10.51
CA PRO A 332 -8.40 8.55 -11.85
C PRO A 332 -7.12 7.70 -11.76
N MET A 333 -7.24 6.41 -12.05
CA MET A 333 -6.13 5.45 -12.02
C MET A 333 -6.50 4.17 -12.81
N ALA A 334 -5.64 3.17 -12.82
CA ALA A 334 -5.93 1.87 -13.41
C ALA A 334 -6.63 0.94 -12.41
N TYR A 335 -7.54 0.12 -12.88
CA TYR A 335 -8.31 -0.83 -12.07
C TYR A 335 -8.26 -2.22 -12.67
N GLU A 336 -8.04 -3.22 -11.81
CA GLU A 336 -8.19 -4.60 -12.20
C GLU A 336 -9.68 -4.98 -12.22
N MET A 337 -10.13 -5.42 -13.39
CA MET A 337 -11.51 -5.83 -13.61
C MET A 337 -11.59 -7.33 -13.79
N ARG A 338 -12.66 -7.95 -13.27
CA ARG A 338 -12.99 -9.35 -13.54
C ARG A 338 -13.70 -9.48 -14.87
N LYS A 339 -13.54 -10.63 -15.52
CA LYS A 339 -14.23 -10.92 -16.76
C LYS A 339 -15.75 -10.72 -16.63
N GLY A 340 -16.28 -9.85 -17.48
CA GLY A 340 -17.71 -9.57 -17.54
C GLY A 340 -18.19 -8.46 -16.61
N GLU A 341 -17.31 -7.85 -15.81
CA GLU A 341 -17.66 -6.61 -15.12
C GLU A 341 -17.91 -5.47 -16.10
N ASN A 342 -18.76 -4.54 -15.72
CA ASN A 342 -19.26 -3.46 -16.55
C ASN A 342 -18.71 -2.10 -16.14
N LEU A 343 -19.03 -1.08 -16.92
CA LEU A 343 -18.61 0.30 -16.67
C LEU A 343 -19.14 0.84 -15.34
N SER A 344 -20.35 0.43 -14.91
CA SER A 344 -20.88 0.81 -13.59
C SER A 344 -20.05 0.27 -12.44
N ALA A 345 -19.48 -0.94 -12.57
CA ALA A 345 -18.56 -1.50 -11.58
C ALA A 345 -17.26 -0.70 -11.52
N LEU A 346 -16.68 -0.34 -12.66
CA LEU A 346 -15.50 0.52 -12.73
C LEU A 346 -15.75 1.89 -12.07
N LEU A 347 -16.89 2.52 -12.37
CA LEU A 347 -17.30 3.78 -11.74
C LEU A 347 -17.42 3.66 -10.21
N ARG A 348 -17.95 2.55 -9.71
CA ARG A 348 -18.01 2.29 -8.28
C ARG A 348 -16.61 2.16 -7.66
N TYR A 349 -15.68 1.50 -8.34
CA TYR A 349 -14.30 1.32 -7.87
C TYR A 349 -13.53 2.64 -7.82
N CYS A 350 -13.72 3.52 -8.80
CA CYS A 350 -13.10 4.84 -8.79
C CYS A 350 -13.78 5.85 -7.85
N GLY A 351 -14.85 5.46 -7.14
CA GLY A 351 -15.57 6.31 -6.19
C GLY A 351 -16.62 7.21 -6.85
N GLY A 352 -16.90 7.01 -8.14
CA GLY A 352 -17.88 7.79 -8.89
C GLY A 352 -17.32 9.07 -9.50
N PHE A 353 -18.24 9.89 -10.01
CA PHE A 353 -17.96 11.14 -10.69
C PHE A 353 -17.59 12.27 -9.73
N THR A 354 -16.81 13.24 -10.23
CA THR A 354 -16.68 14.56 -9.59
C THR A 354 -17.94 15.42 -9.82
N GLY A 355 -18.06 16.53 -9.08
CA GLY A 355 -19.24 17.41 -9.16
C GLY A 355 -19.42 18.07 -10.53
N ASP A 356 -18.32 18.26 -11.24
CA ASP A 356 -18.21 18.89 -12.57
C ASP A 356 -18.15 17.90 -13.73
N ALA A 357 -18.39 16.62 -13.48
CA ALA A 357 -18.39 15.58 -14.50
C ALA A 357 -19.61 15.64 -15.42
N TYR A 358 -19.39 15.42 -16.71
CA TYR A 358 -20.46 15.21 -17.69
C TYR A 358 -20.93 13.75 -17.68
N LYS A 359 -21.95 13.46 -16.90
CA LYS A 359 -22.40 12.10 -16.57
C LYS A 359 -23.19 11.40 -17.69
N LYS A 360 -23.65 12.13 -18.72
CA LYS A 360 -24.50 11.55 -19.76
C LYS A 360 -23.78 10.67 -20.74
N LEU A 361 -22.45 10.84 -20.88
CA LEU A 361 -21.65 10.14 -21.88
C LEU A 361 -20.25 9.88 -21.31
N ILE A 362 -19.77 8.66 -21.48
CA ILE A 362 -18.40 8.24 -21.22
C ILE A 362 -17.79 7.74 -22.52
N ARG A 363 -16.55 8.15 -22.78
CA ARG A 363 -15.79 7.68 -23.93
C ARG A 363 -14.90 6.51 -23.52
N VAL A 364 -15.00 5.42 -24.24
CA VAL A 364 -14.14 4.23 -24.07
C VAL A 364 -13.35 4.00 -25.35
N GLN A 365 -12.04 3.97 -25.22
CA GLN A 365 -11.13 3.56 -26.30
C GLN A 365 -10.73 2.12 -26.06
N ARG A 366 -10.89 1.27 -27.06
CA ARG A 366 -10.59 -0.17 -27.01
C ARG A 366 -9.67 -0.55 -28.15
N ASN A 367 -8.66 -1.33 -27.86
CA ASN A 367 -7.83 -1.96 -28.87
C ASN A 367 -8.61 -3.16 -29.44
N SER A 368 -8.81 -3.18 -30.76
CA SER A 368 -9.39 -4.30 -31.48
C SER A 368 -8.33 -4.78 -32.46
N ASP A 369 -8.09 -6.07 -32.54
CA ASP A 369 -7.09 -6.77 -33.34
C ASP A 369 -5.99 -5.88 -33.98
N ASP A 370 -6.33 -5.04 -34.94
CA ASP A 370 -5.42 -4.19 -35.72
C ASP A 370 -5.68 -2.66 -35.57
N LEU A 371 -6.82 -2.27 -34.98
CA LEU A 371 -7.27 -0.87 -34.89
C LEU A 371 -7.76 -0.50 -33.50
N LYS A 372 -7.84 0.80 -33.25
CA LYS A 372 -8.49 1.35 -32.05
C LYS A 372 -9.93 1.73 -32.35
N SER A 373 -10.84 1.23 -31.54
CA SER A 373 -12.26 1.58 -31.59
C SER A 373 -12.60 2.58 -30.48
N VAL A 374 -13.52 3.50 -30.78
CA VAL A 374 -14.05 4.45 -29.81
C VAL A 374 -15.52 4.19 -29.60
N PHE A 375 -15.93 4.02 -28.35
CA PHE A 375 -17.32 3.86 -27.94
C PHE A 375 -17.73 5.08 -27.13
N ASN A 376 -18.85 5.67 -27.50
CA ASN A 376 -19.55 6.70 -26.73
C ASN A 376 -20.68 6.01 -25.98
N VAL A 377 -20.47 5.72 -24.71
CA VAL A 377 -21.41 4.96 -23.89
C VAL A 377 -22.30 5.95 -23.14
N GLU A 378 -23.63 5.82 -23.30
CA GLU A 378 -24.61 6.65 -22.61
C GLU A 378 -24.88 6.14 -21.20
N GLU A 379 -25.42 7.00 -20.34
CA GLU A 379 -25.66 6.70 -18.92
C GLU A 379 -26.49 5.44 -18.69
N PHE A 380 -27.49 5.19 -19.56
CA PHE A 380 -28.34 3.99 -19.50
C PHE A 380 -27.59 2.69 -19.82
N ASP A 381 -26.52 2.77 -20.59
CA ASP A 381 -25.74 1.62 -21.05
C ASP A 381 -24.61 1.25 -20.07
N TYR A 382 -24.29 2.06 -19.08
CA TYR A 382 -23.22 1.76 -18.12
C TYR A 382 -23.35 0.40 -17.43
N PRO A 383 -24.56 -0.06 -17.02
CA PRO A 383 -24.71 -1.37 -16.39
C PRO A 383 -24.54 -2.56 -17.33
N VAL A 384 -24.68 -2.36 -18.64
CA VAL A 384 -24.62 -3.42 -19.65
C VAL A 384 -23.33 -3.42 -20.45
N PHE A 385 -22.63 -2.27 -20.54
CA PHE A 385 -21.37 -2.15 -21.26
C PHE A 385 -20.24 -2.85 -20.50
N LYS A 386 -19.76 -3.98 -21.04
CA LYS A 386 -18.65 -4.74 -20.48
C LYS A 386 -17.33 -4.09 -20.85
N VAL A 387 -16.46 -3.95 -19.87
CA VAL A 387 -15.10 -3.47 -20.08
C VAL A 387 -14.17 -4.64 -20.40
N ASN A 388 -13.17 -4.39 -21.24
CA ASN A 388 -12.18 -5.37 -21.67
C ASN A 388 -10.78 -4.94 -21.22
N ASP A 389 -9.85 -5.88 -21.28
CA ASP A 389 -8.44 -5.59 -20.98
C ASP A 389 -7.87 -4.51 -21.92
N GLY A 390 -7.13 -3.57 -21.34
CA GLY A 390 -6.53 -2.46 -22.08
C GLY A 390 -7.50 -1.35 -22.49
N ASP A 391 -8.77 -1.38 -22.05
CA ASP A 391 -9.70 -0.27 -22.28
C ASP A 391 -9.22 1.00 -21.57
N VAL A 392 -9.32 2.13 -22.27
CA VAL A 392 -9.04 3.46 -21.74
C VAL A 392 -10.34 4.25 -21.69
N VAL A 393 -10.79 4.52 -20.46
CA VAL A 393 -12.03 5.22 -20.17
C VAL A 393 -11.75 6.67 -19.84
N SER A 394 -12.45 7.59 -20.51
CA SER A 394 -12.35 9.03 -20.24
C SER A 394 -13.71 9.64 -19.94
N VAL A 395 -13.78 10.40 -18.84
CA VAL A 395 -14.96 11.12 -18.41
C VAL A 395 -14.73 12.62 -18.61
N ASP A 396 -15.52 13.24 -19.48
CA ASP A 396 -15.42 14.65 -19.76
C ASP A 396 -16.05 15.51 -18.64
N GLY A 397 -15.67 16.77 -18.53
CA GLY A 397 -16.31 17.74 -17.66
C GLY A 397 -17.53 18.37 -18.31
N ILE A 398 -18.39 18.99 -17.49
CA ILE A 398 -19.44 19.88 -18.01
C ILE A 398 -18.78 21.08 -18.72
N VAL A 399 -19.43 21.57 -19.75
CA VAL A 399 -18.96 22.74 -20.48
C VAL A 399 -18.97 23.93 -19.54
N ASP A 400 -17.90 24.73 -19.54
CA ASP A 400 -17.82 26.00 -18.79
C ASP A 400 -18.74 27.04 -19.43
N ARG A 401 -20.04 26.88 -19.21
CA ARG A 401 -21.11 27.72 -19.68
C ARG A 401 -22.23 27.81 -18.69
N TYR A 402 -22.61 29.00 -18.37
CA TYR A 402 -23.80 29.26 -17.56
C TYR A 402 -25.07 29.17 -18.41
N LYS A 403 -26.05 28.43 -17.92
CA LYS A 403 -27.34 28.24 -18.61
C LYS A 403 -28.27 29.45 -18.52
N ASN A 404 -28.15 30.21 -17.45
CA ASN A 404 -29.08 31.26 -17.08
C ASN A 404 -28.36 32.48 -16.48
N MET A 405 -27.29 32.91 -17.11
CA MET A 405 -26.49 34.04 -16.63
C MET A 405 -26.50 35.21 -17.63
N VAL A 406 -26.52 36.42 -17.11
CA VAL A 406 -26.17 37.64 -17.79
C VAL A 406 -25.07 38.34 -17.01
N GLU A 407 -24.08 38.84 -17.71
CA GLU A 407 -23.00 39.66 -17.15
C GLU A 407 -23.28 41.13 -17.41
N LEU A 408 -23.29 41.95 -16.35
CA LEU A 408 -23.43 43.40 -16.41
C LEU A 408 -22.09 44.04 -16.07
N SER A 409 -21.60 44.87 -16.96
CA SER A 409 -20.34 45.61 -16.79
C SER A 409 -20.48 47.06 -17.21
N GLY A 410 -19.62 47.94 -16.72
CA GLY A 410 -19.62 49.36 -16.99
C GLY A 410 -20.04 50.20 -15.77
N ALA A 411 -20.54 51.43 -16.03
CA ALA A 411 -20.87 52.43 -15.01
C ALA A 411 -22.22 52.12 -14.28
N VAL A 412 -22.25 51.05 -13.48
CA VAL A 412 -23.36 50.62 -12.65
C VAL A 412 -22.88 50.45 -11.21
N PHE A 413 -23.79 50.59 -10.22
CA PHE A 413 -23.39 50.44 -8.80
C PHE A 413 -22.89 49.05 -8.45
N ARG A 414 -23.44 47.98 -9.07
CA ARG A 414 -23.05 46.61 -8.81
C ARG A 414 -22.80 45.84 -10.11
N PRO A 415 -21.63 45.98 -10.72
CA PRO A 415 -21.26 45.16 -11.87
C PRO A 415 -21.06 43.70 -11.44
N GLY A 416 -21.29 42.72 -12.36
CA GLY A 416 -21.08 41.31 -12.10
C GLY A 416 -22.05 40.40 -12.82
N MET A 417 -22.13 39.15 -12.37
CA MET A 417 -22.97 38.11 -12.93
C MET A 417 -24.33 38.08 -12.22
N TYR A 418 -25.41 38.08 -13.00
CA TYR A 418 -26.78 38.01 -12.53
C TYR A 418 -27.49 36.80 -13.12
N GLN A 419 -28.38 36.21 -12.32
CA GLN A 419 -29.22 35.13 -12.76
C GLN A 419 -30.35 35.64 -13.64
N LEU A 420 -30.46 35.14 -14.88
CA LEU A 420 -31.67 35.33 -15.71
C LEU A 420 -32.81 34.45 -15.17
N GLY A 421 -33.99 35.02 -15.03
CA GLY A 421 -35.19 34.38 -14.51
C GLY A 421 -36.29 35.38 -14.22
N ASP A 422 -37.27 35.00 -13.36
CA ASP A 422 -38.47 35.79 -13.08
C ASP A 422 -38.18 37.23 -12.57
N LYS A 423 -37.05 37.43 -11.93
CA LYS A 423 -36.64 38.73 -11.38
C LYS A 423 -35.77 39.57 -12.32
N VAL A 424 -35.10 38.92 -13.27
CA VAL A 424 -34.22 39.57 -14.27
C VAL A 424 -34.57 39.01 -15.64
N PHE A 425 -35.51 39.69 -16.32
CA PHE A 425 -36.02 39.29 -17.63
C PHE A 425 -35.90 40.40 -18.68
N SER A 426 -35.49 41.59 -18.28
CA SER A 426 -35.28 42.78 -19.15
C SER A 426 -34.05 43.55 -18.71
N VAL A 427 -33.53 44.42 -19.59
CA VAL A 427 -32.43 45.34 -19.26
C VAL A 427 -32.78 46.25 -18.08
N LYS A 428 -34.04 46.72 -18.01
CA LYS A 428 -34.53 47.53 -16.90
C LYS A 428 -34.47 46.77 -15.58
N SER A 429 -35.05 45.56 -15.53
CA SER A 429 -35.00 44.72 -14.29
C SER A 429 -33.58 44.33 -13.88
N LEU A 430 -32.66 44.21 -14.84
CA LEU A 430 -31.26 43.97 -14.56
C LEU A 430 -30.60 45.20 -13.90
N LEU A 431 -30.83 46.37 -14.43
CA LEU A 431 -30.31 47.64 -13.87
C LEU A 431 -30.92 47.94 -12.48
N GLU A 432 -32.21 47.70 -12.28
CA GLU A 432 -32.84 47.78 -10.95
C GLU A 432 -32.21 46.82 -9.93
N ARG A 433 -31.83 45.62 -10.38
CA ARG A 433 -31.17 44.64 -9.53
C ARG A 433 -29.72 45.01 -9.22
N ALA A 434 -29.09 45.82 -10.08
CA ALA A 434 -27.73 46.34 -9.89
C ALA A 434 -27.72 47.68 -9.10
N ASP A 435 -28.81 48.02 -8.42
CA ASP A 435 -29.02 49.29 -7.70
C ASP A 435 -28.92 50.55 -8.59
N GLY A 436 -29.06 50.37 -9.92
CA GLY A 436 -29.04 51.47 -10.89
C GLY A 436 -27.66 51.75 -11.52
N MET A 437 -27.61 52.85 -12.24
CA MET A 437 -26.43 53.35 -12.95
C MET A 437 -25.74 54.43 -12.12
N LEU A 438 -24.41 54.51 -12.25
CA LEU A 438 -23.64 55.60 -11.69
C LEU A 438 -23.96 56.95 -12.38
N PRO A 439 -23.78 58.08 -11.70
CA PRO A 439 -24.07 59.39 -12.29
C PRO A 439 -23.30 59.72 -13.59
N GLU A 440 -22.12 59.16 -13.75
CA GLU A 440 -21.25 59.28 -14.94
C GLU A 440 -21.63 58.32 -16.07
N ALA A 441 -22.69 57.49 -15.90
CA ALA A 441 -23.07 56.51 -16.92
C ALA A 441 -23.64 57.19 -18.17
N GLN A 442 -23.15 56.79 -19.34
CA GLN A 442 -23.72 57.19 -20.62
C GLN A 442 -24.99 56.37 -20.88
N THR A 443 -26.16 57.05 -20.85
CA THR A 443 -27.46 56.41 -21.01
C THR A 443 -27.91 56.22 -22.44
N ASP A 444 -27.38 57.03 -23.35
CA ASP A 444 -27.78 57.02 -24.77
C ASP A 444 -27.36 55.76 -25.51
N ARG A 445 -26.33 55.03 -24.97
CA ARG A 445 -25.75 53.88 -25.64
C ARG A 445 -25.24 52.82 -24.68
N ALA A 446 -26.02 51.74 -24.50
CA ALA A 446 -25.57 50.51 -23.92
C ALA A 446 -25.40 49.44 -25.00
N ILE A 447 -24.49 48.51 -24.78
CA ILE A 447 -24.19 47.42 -25.71
C ILE A 447 -24.67 46.10 -25.10
N LEU A 448 -25.66 45.50 -25.73
CA LEU A 448 -26.14 44.15 -25.40
C LEU A 448 -25.50 43.13 -26.38
N ARG A 449 -24.68 42.24 -25.85
CA ARG A 449 -24.15 41.08 -26.60
C ARG A 449 -24.92 39.84 -26.21
N ARG A 450 -25.49 39.16 -27.18
CA ARG A 450 -26.19 37.91 -26.95
C ARG A 450 -25.90 36.90 -28.04
N MET A 451 -26.10 35.62 -27.70
CA MET A 451 -25.98 34.52 -28.64
C MET A 451 -27.34 34.14 -29.17
N LYS A 452 -27.49 34.11 -30.49
CA LYS A 452 -28.71 33.65 -31.17
C LYS A 452 -28.85 32.12 -31.10
N PRO A 453 -30.03 31.56 -31.38
CA PRO A 453 -30.25 30.11 -31.45
C PRO A 453 -29.33 29.40 -32.45
N ASN A 454 -28.93 30.08 -33.55
CA ASN A 454 -27.97 29.60 -34.53
C ASN A 454 -26.50 29.71 -34.12
N ARG A 455 -26.23 30.07 -32.83
CA ARG A 455 -24.90 30.23 -32.24
C ARG A 455 -24.05 31.40 -32.81
N THR A 456 -24.66 32.31 -33.56
CA THR A 456 -23.98 33.56 -33.94
C THR A 456 -24.16 34.61 -32.85
N GLN A 457 -23.13 35.45 -32.65
CA GLN A 457 -23.23 36.60 -31.73
C GLN A 457 -24.00 37.73 -32.40
N GLU A 458 -24.88 38.32 -31.64
CA GLU A 458 -25.60 39.58 -32.01
C GLU A 458 -25.20 40.67 -31.05
N VAL A 459 -24.93 41.84 -31.60
CA VAL A 459 -24.64 43.05 -30.84
C VAL A 459 -25.76 44.05 -31.08
N ILE A 460 -26.47 44.47 -30.04
CA ILE A 460 -27.57 45.38 -30.09
C ILE A 460 -27.23 46.63 -29.28
N THR A 461 -27.45 47.79 -29.86
CA THR A 461 -27.38 49.05 -29.13
C THR A 461 -28.70 49.33 -28.47
N VAL A 462 -28.69 49.61 -27.17
CA VAL A 462 -29.89 49.88 -26.36
C VAL A 462 -29.74 51.30 -25.80
N ASN A 463 -30.79 52.07 -25.86
CA ASN A 463 -30.92 53.33 -25.13
C ASN A 463 -31.55 53.01 -23.78
N LEU A 464 -30.93 53.44 -22.67
CA LEU A 464 -31.29 53.10 -21.29
C LEU A 464 -32.25 54.10 -20.69
#